data_427a3cd178f4ee2d8aa12c544a7d36ed
#
_entry.id   427a3cd178f4ee2d8aa12c544a7d36ed
#
_cell.length_a   1.000
_cell.length_b   1.000
_cell.length_c   1.000
_cell.angle_alpha   90.00
_cell.angle_beta   90.00
_cell.angle_gamma   90.00
#
_symmetry.space_group_name_H-M   'P 1'
#
loop_
_entity.id
_entity.type
_entity.pdbx_description
1 polymer ?
#
loop_
_entity_poly.entity_id
_entity_poly.type
_entity_poly.pdbx_seq_one_letter_code
_entity_poly.pdbx_strand_id
1 'polypeptide(L)'
;MALFELRTYTLYAGKLGEARKHYQESGWPALQKGGFDAKLVGYFTSDVGTLNQLVHLWKFDDDADRRNHWTSLSADEGFQAFLVHLRPLIMKQQNKLLLEAPWGPHP
;
A
#
# COMPACT_ATOMS: atom_id res chain seq x y z
N MET A 1 -17.93 -7.99 9.16
CA MET A 1 -17.66 -7.95 7.72
C MET A 1 -16.36 -7.22 7.50
N ALA A 2 -15.45 -7.80 6.72
CA ALA A 2 -14.17 -7.18 6.46
C ALA A 2 -14.30 -5.98 5.52
N LEU A 3 -13.44 -4.99 5.74
CA LEU A 3 -13.30 -3.82 4.89
C LEU A 3 -11.94 -3.90 4.21
N PHE A 4 -11.92 -3.76 2.88
CA PHE A 4 -10.67 -3.77 2.11
C PHE A 4 -10.37 -2.37 1.60
N GLU A 5 -9.10 -2.04 1.53
CA GLU A 5 -8.64 -0.82 0.89
C GLU A 5 -7.67 -1.17 -0.23
N LEU A 6 -8.03 -0.81 -1.46
CA LEU A 6 -7.17 -0.93 -2.63
C LEU A 6 -6.53 0.42 -2.89
N ARG A 7 -5.20 0.47 -2.83
CA ARG A 7 -4.44 1.69 -3.08
C ARG A 7 -3.67 1.54 -4.38
N THR A 8 -3.80 2.51 -5.26
CA THR A 8 -3.08 2.55 -6.54
C THR A 8 -2.26 3.82 -6.59
N TYR A 9 -0.94 3.67 -6.64
CA TYR A 9 -0.02 4.77 -6.85
C TYR A 9 0.44 4.74 -8.30
N THR A 10 0.12 5.79 -9.05
CA THR A 10 0.66 5.98 -10.39
C THR A 10 1.92 6.82 -10.25
N LEU A 11 3.04 6.27 -10.69
CA LEU A 11 4.34 6.91 -10.59
C LEU A 11 4.65 7.67 -11.87
N TYR A 12 5.58 8.61 -11.79
CA TYR A 12 6.10 9.27 -12.99
C TYR A 12 6.78 8.23 -13.88
N ALA A 13 6.77 8.49 -15.21
CA ALA A 13 7.30 7.56 -16.20
C ALA A 13 8.74 7.15 -15.87
N GLY A 14 8.98 5.85 -15.91
CA GLY A 14 10.31 5.28 -15.66
C GLY A 14 10.71 5.18 -14.19
N LYS A 15 9.84 5.55 -13.26
CA LYS A 15 10.18 5.56 -11.82
C LYS A 15 9.80 4.29 -11.05
N LEU A 16 9.15 3.33 -11.72
CA LEU A 16 8.73 2.10 -11.04
C LEU A 16 9.92 1.32 -10.47
N GLY A 17 11.02 1.20 -11.22
CA GLY A 17 12.22 0.50 -10.75
C GLY A 17 12.83 1.14 -9.50
N GLU A 18 12.89 2.46 -9.47
CA GLU A 18 13.39 3.20 -8.31
C GLU A 18 12.47 3.02 -7.10
N ALA A 19 11.15 3.08 -7.30
CA ALA A 19 10.18 2.86 -6.24
C ALA A 19 10.29 1.43 -5.67
N ARG A 20 10.41 0.42 -6.53
CA ARG A 20 10.61 -0.98 -6.11
C ARG A 20 11.86 -1.11 -5.25
N LYS A 21 12.95 -0.48 -5.64
CA LYS A 21 14.20 -0.50 -4.89
C LYS A 21 14.01 0.09 -3.50
N HIS A 22 13.37 1.24 -3.38
CA HIS A 22 13.12 1.87 -2.09
C HIS A 22 12.22 1.00 -1.20
N TYR A 23 11.20 0.35 -1.76
CA TYR A 23 10.37 -0.59 -1.03
C TYR A 23 11.16 -1.78 -0.52
N GLN A 24 11.99 -2.38 -1.37
CA GLN A 24 12.79 -3.55 -1.00
C GLN A 24 13.81 -3.21 0.09
N GLU A 25 14.45 -2.05 0.00
CA GLU A 25 15.55 -1.67 0.89
C GLU A 25 15.08 -1.07 2.21
N SER A 26 13.95 -0.36 2.23
CA SER A 26 13.52 0.34 3.44
C SER A 26 12.02 0.29 3.74
N GLY A 27 11.16 0.35 2.73
CA GLY A 27 9.71 0.41 2.94
C GLY A 27 9.15 -0.90 3.49
N TRP A 28 9.43 -2.00 2.83
CA TRP A 28 8.99 -3.32 3.27
C TRP A 28 9.58 -3.71 4.62
N PRO A 29 10.89 -3.56 4.86
CA PRO A 29 11.45 -3.80 6.19
C PRO A 29 10.78 -2.96 7.29
N ALA A 30 10.44 -1.71 7.03
CA ALA A 30 9.76 -0.86 8.01
C ALA A 30 8.35 -1.37 8.31
N LEU A 31 7.61 -1.81 7.29
CA LEU A 31 6.29 -2.40 7.49
C LEU A 31 6.36 -3.67 8.35
N GLN A 32 7.32 -4.54 8.07
CA GLN A 32 7.51 -5.77 8.84
C GLN A 32 7.90 -5.49 10.28
N LYS A 33 8.85 -4.59 10.49
CA LYS A 33 9.35 -4.24 11.83
C LYS A 33 8.25 -3.66 12.72
N GLY A 34 7.37 -2.85 12.14
CA GLY A 34 6.24 -2.27 12.86
C GLY A 34 5.03 -3.20 13.00
N GLY A 35 5.06 -4.38 12.38
CA GLY A 35 3.94 -5.30 12.38
C GLY A 35 2.79 -4.87 11.47
N PHE A 36 3.00 -3.88 10.62
CA PHE A 36 1.95 -3.34 9.74
C PHE A 36 1.60 -4.28 8.59
N ASP A 37 2.49 -5.19 8.25
CA ASP A 37 2.27 -6.20 7.23
C ASP A 37 1.16 -7.20 7.58
N ALA A 38 0.76 -7.29 8.85
CA ALA A 38 -0.32 -8.18 9.27
C ALA A 38 -1.66 -7.87 8.58
N LYS A 39 -1.89 -6.63 8.14
CA LYS A 39 -3.11 -6.23 7.45
C LYS A 39 -2.98 -6.26 5.92
N LEU A 40 -1.80 -6.60 5.42
CA LEU A 40 -1.53 -6.60 3.98
C LEU A 40 -2.03 -7.90 3.35
N VAL A 41 -2.79 -7.78 2.27
CA VAL A 41 -3.17 -8.91 1.41
C VAL A 41 -2.12 -9.10 0.31
N GLY A 42 -1.66 -8.04 -0.31
CA GLY A 42 -0.62 -8.14 -1.32
C GLY A 42 -0.18 -6.79 -1.89
N TYR A 43 1.05 -6.75 -2.39
CA TYR A 43 1.61 -5.67 -3.17
C TYR A 43 1.87 -6.15 -4.59
N PHE A 44 1.55 -5.31 -5.56
CA PHE A 44 1.68 -5.65 -6.98
C PHE A 44 2.30 -4.48 -7.74
N THR A 45 3.01 -4.78 -8.81
CA THR A 45 3.47 -3.78 -9.78
C THR A 45 2.80 -4.06 -11.11
N SER A 46 2.42 -3.00 -11.84
CA SER A 46 1.81 -3.17 -13.15
C SER A 46 2.82 -3.75 -14.15
N ASP A 47 2.34 -4.63 -15.01
CA ASP A 47 3.11 -5.22 -16.09
C ASP A 47 2.52 -4.83 -17.44
N VAL A 48 1.23 -5.12 -17.64
CA VAL A 48 0.49 -4.82 -18.86
C VAL A 48 -0.70 -3.93 -18.51
N GLY A 49 -1.15 -3.10 -19.42
CA GLY A 49 -2.21 -2.13 -19.21
C GLY A 49 -1.62 -0.78 -18.78
N THR A 50 -2.21 -0.14 -17.79
CA THR A 50 -1.67 1.12 -17.28
C THR A 50 -0.33 0.88 -16.60
N LEU A 51 0.70 1.53 -17.11
CA LEU A 51 2.08 1.34 -16.65
C LEU A 51 2.43 2.20 -15.45
N ASN A 52 3.57 1.89 -14.82
CA ASN A 52 4.15 2.65 -13.70
C ASN A 52 3.24 2.73 -12.49
N GLN A 53 2.57 1.62 -12.16
CA GLN A 53 1.70 1.58 -11.00
C GLN A 53 2.18 0.59 -9.95
N LEU A 54 2.05 1.02 -8.68
CA LEU A 54 2.09 0.15 -7.51
C LEU A 54 0.67 0.00 -7.03
N VAL A 55 0.23 -1.25 -6.83
CA VAL A 55 -1.12 -1.56 -6.38
C VAL A 55 -1.00 -2.41 -5.13
N HIS A 56 -1.67 -2.02 -4.05
CA HIS A 56 -1.67 -2.83 -2.84
C HIS A 56 -3.05 -2.90 -2.22
N LEU A 57 -3.35 -4.07 -1.67
CA LEU A 57 -4.62 -4.40 -1.08
C LEU A 57 -4.42 -4.69 0.41
N TRP A 58 -5.23 -4.05 1.24
CA TRP A 58 -5.22 -4.18 2.69
C TRP A 58 -6.57 -4.69 3.17
N LYS A 59 -6.56 -5.47 4.24
CA LYS A 59 -7.78 -6.02 4.85
C LYS A 59 -7.86 -5.58 6.30
N PHE A 60 -9.00 -5.00 6.67
CA PHE A 60 -9.26 -4.49 8.01
C PHE A 60 -10.56 -5.10 8.55
N ASP A 61 -10.69 -5.17 9.87
CA ASP A 61 -11.91 -5.65 10.49
C ASP A 61 -13.08 -4.68 10.25
N ASP A 62 -12.79 -3.39 10.31
CA ASP A 62 -13.76 -2.30 10.13
C ASP A 62 -13.03 -0.98 9.83
N ASP A 63 -13.78 0.12 9.72
CA ASP A 63 -13.19 1.43 9.43
C ASP A 63 -12.34 1.96 10.59
N ALA A 64 -12.69 1.64 11.82
CA ALA A 64 -11.88 2.05 12.98
C ALA A 64 -10.50 1.37 12.93
N ASP A 65 -10.46 0.07 12.61
CA ASP A 65 -9.22 -0.68 12.43
C ASP A 65 -8.37 -0.06 11.31
N ARG A 66 -8.99 0.30 10.19
CA ARG A 66 -8.32 0.94 9.07
C ARG A 66 -7.70 2.28 9.47
N ARG A 67 -8.45 3.13 10.16
CA ARG A 67 -7.97 4.45 10.60
C ARG A 67 -6.82 4.32 11.60
N ASN A 68 -6.94 3.39 12.53
CA ASN A 68 -5.87 3.11 13.50
C ASN A 68 -4.59 2.65 12.81
N HIS A 69 -4.72 1.78 11.81
CA HIS A 69 -3.57 1.30 11.02
C HIS A 69 -2.82 2.46 10.36
N TRP A 70 -3.52 3.31 9.63
CA TRP A 70 -2.87 4.42 8.92
C TRP A 70 -2.33 5.49 9.87
N THR A 71 -3.01 5.75 10.98
CA THR A 71 -2.52 6.67 12.01
C THR A 71 -1.21 6.16 12.62
N SER A 72 -1.16 4.87 12.97
CA SER A 72 0.04 4.27 13.54
C SER A 72 1.18 4.24 12.52
N LEU A 73 0.88 3.94 11.26
CA LEU A 73 1.89 3.90 10.20
C LEU A 73 2.46 5.30 9.93
N SER A 74 1.63 6.33 9.95
CA SER A 74 2.09 7.71 9.73
C SER A 74 2.92 8.25 10.90
N ALA A 75 2.86 7.62 12.06
CA ALA A 75 3.68 7.96 13.21
C ALA A 75 4.97 7.13 13.29
N ASP A 76 5.12 6.11 12.44
CA ASP A 76 6.29 5.23 12.45
C ASP A 76 7.48 5.92 11.79
N GLU A 77 8.56 6.10 12.54
CA GLU A 77 9.75 6.83 12.06
C GLU A 77 10.42 6.15 10.88
N GLY A 78 10.53 4.82 10.92
CA GLY A 78 11.15 4.05 9.83
C GLY A 78 10.39 4.19 8.52
N PHE A 79 9.07 4.11 8.60
CA PHE A 79 8.23 4.28 7.42
C PHE A 79 8.24 5.72 6.91
N GLN A 80 8.27 6.73 7.80
CA GLN A 80 8.37 8.13 7.40
C GLN A 80 9.69 8.41 6.67
N ALA A 81 10.79 7.83 7.13
CA ALA A 81 12.08 7.95 6.45
C ALA A 81 12.02 7.37 5.02
N PHE A 82 11.36 6.24 4.84
CA PHE A 82 11.12 5.65 3.52
C PHE A 82 10.26 6.57 2.64
N LEU A 83 9.19 7.15 3.18
CA LEU A 83 8.27 7.99 2.40
C LEU A 83 8.94 9.24 1.83
N VAL A 84 9.99 9.74 2.45
CA VAL A 84 10.77 10.87 1.91
C VAL A 84 11.29 10.55 0.50
N HIS A 85 11.64 9.28 0.26
CA HIS A 85 12.15 8.83 -1.05
C HIS A 85 11.03 8.41 -2.01
N LEU A 86 9.91 7.90 -1.48
CA LEU A 86 8.81 7.44 -2.32
C LEU A 86 7.93 8.58 -2.84
N ARG A 87 7.56 9.53 -1.98
CA ARG A 87 6.61 10.59 -2.33
C ARG A 87 6.95 11.36 -3.60
N PRO A 88 8.22 11.74 -3.85
CA PRO A 88 8.57 12.45 -5.09
C PRO A 88 8.33 11.67 -6.35
N LEU A 89 8.20 10.34 -6.26
CA LEU A 89 8.00 9.48 -7.41
C LEU A 89 6.52 9.30 -7.77
N ILE A 90 5.62 9.70 -6.86
CA ILE A 90 4.18 9.51 -7.04
C ILE A 90 3.59 10.70 -7.80
N MET A 91 2.98 10.41 -8.94
CA MET A 91 2.25 11.41 -9.72
C MET A 91 0.80 11.50 -9.25
N LYS A 92 0.17 10.34 -8.92
CA LYS A 92 -1.24 10.26 -8.56
C LYS A 92 -1.46 9.10 -7.60
N GLN A 93 -2.32 9.30 -6.61
CA GLN A 93 -2.73 8.25 -5.69
C GLN A 93 -4.25 8.13 -5.70
N GLN A 94 -4.73 6.89 -5.77
CA GLN A 94 -6.14 6.56 -5.65
C GLN A 94 -6.34 5.53 -4.56
N ASN A 95 -7.33 5.75 -3.71
CA ASN A 95 -7.74 4.81 -2.67
C ASN A 95 -9.18 4.41 -2.93
N LYS A 96 -9.46 3.12 -2.87
CA LYS A 96 -10.81 2.59 -3.04
C LYS A 96 -11.12 1.66 -1.87
N LEU A 97 -12.25 1.91 -1.21
CA LEU A 97 -12.74 1.01 -0.17
C LEU A 97 -13.68 -0.01 -0.80
N LEU A 98 -13.51 -1.27 -0.42
CA LEU A 98 -14.25 -2.38 -0.98
C LEU A 98 -14.92 -3.18 0.13
N LEU A 99 -16.14 -3.60 -0.10
CA LEU A 99 -16.85 -4.55 0.76
C LEU A 99 -16.89 -5.89 0.04
N GLU A 100 -16.88 -6.97 0.83
CA GLU A 100 -17.01 -8.30 0.27
C GLU A 100 -18.35 -8.44 -0.44
N ALA A 101 -18.33 -9.00 -1.65
CA ALA A 101 -19.56 -9.38 -2.32
C ALA A 101 -20.23 -10.53 -1.53
N PRO A 102 -21.57 -10.64 -1.55
CA PRO A 102 -22.24 -11.73 -0.83
C PRO A 102 -22.05 -13.10 -1.46
N TRP A 103 -21.14 -13.22 -2.42
CA TRP A 103 -20.79 -14.48 -3.07
C TRP A 103 -19.30 -14.50 -3.38
N GLY A 104 -18.77 -15.71 -3.63
CA GLY A 104 -17.40 -15.93 -4.05
C GLY A 104 -16.41 -16.02 -2.89
N PRO A 105 -15.19 -16.48 -3.15
CA PRO A 105 -14.14 -16.51 -2.15
C PRO A 105 -13.57 -15.11 -1.91
N HIS A 106 -13.11 -14.86 -0.67
CA HIS A 106 -12.45 -13.62 -0.28
C HIS A 106 -11.18 -13.93 0.50
N PRO A 107 -10.10 -13.14 0.30
CA PRO A 107 -8.87 -13.35 1.06
C PRO A 107 -9.03 -13.00 2.54
#